data_6c560c8b31d1ad31be40dee97bd39fb1
#
_entry.id   6c560c8b31d1ad31be40dee97bd39fb1
#
_cell.length_a   1.000
_cell.length_b   1.000
_cell.length_c   1.000
_cell.angle_alpha   90.00
_cell.angle_beta   90.00
_cell.angle_gamma   90.00
#
_symmetry.space_group_name_H-M   'P 1'
#
loop_
_entity.id
_entity.type
_entity.pdbx_description
1 polymer ?
#
loop_
_entity_poly.entity_id
_entity_poly.type
_entity_poly.pdbx_seq_one_letter_code
_entity_poly.pdbx_strand_id
1 'polypeptide(L)'
;MAGLTLDAGALIAYERADPRIREILGTAFRRGLVPTVPAVALAEVWRGDARDARVARLLKACSVEPLSEELARAAGRLRRETPGAGTVDACIAWGVRRRGDAIATSDIDDMRRLLGPGVTVLRV
;
A
#
# COMPACT_ATOMS: atom_id res chain seq x y z
N MET A 1 13.23 -7.60 4.45
CA MET A 1 11.86 -7.11 4.58
C MET A 1 10.91 -8.28 4.78
N ALA A 2 10.00 -8.17 5.73
CA ALA A 2 9.08 -9.27 6.04
C ALA A 2 7.99 -9.43 4.98
N GLY A 3 7.46 -8.33 4.46
CA GLY A 3 6.41 -8.33 3.46
C GLY A 3 6.40 -7.05 2.64
N LEU A 4 5.41 -6.93 1.78
CA LEU A 4 5.26 -5.78 0.89
C LEU A 4 3.82 -5.30 0.91
N THR A 5 3.63 -4.00 1.12
CA THR A 5 2.34 -3.32 1.00
C THR A 5 2.35 -2.47 -0.27
N LEU A 6 1.23 -2.49 -0.98
CA LEU A 6 1.01 -1.68 -2.19
C LEU A 6 -0.01 -0.59 -1.87
N ASP A 7 0.38 0.68 -1.99
CA ASP A 7 -0.57 1.78 -1.85
C ASP A 7 -1.29 2.08 -3.18
N ALA A 8 -2.13 3.11 -3.21
CA ALA A 8 -2.85 3.50 -4.41
C ALA A 8 -1.91 3.84 -5.57
N GLY A 9 -0.81 4.54 -5.29
CA GLY A 9 0.19 4.88 -6.32
C GLY A 9 0.82 3.65 -6.95
N ALA A 10 1.08 2.61 -6.15
CA ALA A 10 1.61 1.34 -6.66
C ALA A 10 0.59 0.64 -7.57
N LEU A 11 -0.69 0.64 -7.18
CA LEU A 11 -1.76 0.04 -7.99
C LEU A 11 -1.92 0.80 -9.33
N ILE A 12 -1.87 2.12 -9.29
CA ILE A 12 -1.94 2.95 -10.50
C ILE A 12 -0.74 2.69 -11.41
N ALA A 13 0.45 2.58 -10.85
CA ALA A 13 1.66 2.26 -11.61
C ALA A 13 1.52 0.89 -12.30
N TYR A 14 0.99 -0.10 -11.59
CA TYR A 14 0.74 -1.42 -12.17
C TYR A 14 -0.29 -1.38 -13.30
N GLU A 15 -1.37 -0.62 -13.13
CA GLU A 15 -2.39 -0.41 -14.16
C GLU A 15 -1.78 0.18 -15.43
N ARG A 16 -0.78 1.06 -15.29
CA ARG A 16 -0.06 1.70 -16.40
C ARG A 16 1.08 0.84 -16.97
N ALA A 17 1.26 -0.36 -16.46
CA ALA A 17 2.35 -1.26 -16.85
C ALA A 17 3.74 -0.66 -16.61
N ASP A 18 3.90 0.13 -15.56
CA ASP A 18 5.16 0.75 -15.19
C ASP A 18 6.21 -0.33 -14.89
N PRO A 19 7.42 -0.26 -15.50
CA PRO A 19 8.47 -1.27 -15.29
C PRO A 19 8.93 -1.37 -13.84
N ARG A 20 8.95 -0.26 -13.12
CA ARG A 20 9.44 -0.23 -11.73
C ARG A 20 8.61 -1.08 -10.80
N ILE A 21 7.28 -0.92 -10.84
CA ILE A 21 6.40 -1.73 -9.97
C ILE A 21 6.42 -3.21 -10.40
N ARG A 22 6.55 -3.47 -11.69
CA ARG A 22 6.65 -4.84 -12.19
C ARG A 22 7.91 -5.53 -11.67
N GLU A 23 9.03 -4.82 -11.61
CA GLU A 23 10.28 -5.33 -11.05
C GLU A 23 10.15 -5.62 -9.56
N ILE A 24 9.56 -4.69 -8.79
CA ILE A 24 9.32 -4.85 -7.36
C ILE A 24 8.46 -6.08 -7.09
N LEU A 25 7.34 -6.22 -7.80
CA LEU A 25 6.44 -7.36 -7.66
C LEU A 25 7.10 -8.68 -8.09
N GLY A 26 7.86 -8.65 -9.18
CA GLY A 26 8.58 -9.85 -9.62
C GLY A 26 9.53 -10.36 -8.55
N THR A 27 10.25 -9.47 -7.88
CA THR A 27 11.13 -9.85 -6.77
C THR A 27 10.34 -10.42 -5.60
N ALA A 28 9.22 -9.77 -5.23
CA ALA A 28 8.38 -10.24 -4.14
C ALA A 28 7.83 -11.65 -4.41
N PHE A 29 7.30 -11.87 -5.61
CA PHE A 29 6.74 -13.17 -6.00
C PHE A 29 7.79 -14.28 -6.04
N ARG A 30 8.99 -13.99 -6.52
CA ARG A 30 10.10 -14.95 -6.52
C ARG A 30 10.49 -15.36 -5.09
N ARG A 31 10.28 -14.50 -4.11
CA ARG A 31 10.51 -14.79 -2.69
C ARG A 31 9.32 -15.47 -2.01
N GLY A 32 8.26 -15.75 -2.75
CA GLY A 32 7.05 -16.35 -2.20
C GLY A 32 6.21 -15.41 -1.35
N LEU A 33 6.40 -14.08 -1.48
CA LEU A 33 5.60 -13.11 -0.73
C LEU A 33 4.23 -12.95 -1.36
N VAL A 34 3.22 -12.73 -0.50
CA VAL A 34 1.87 -12.33 -0.90
C VAL A 34 1.73 -10.86 -0.51
N PRO A 35 1.79 -9.93 -1.48
CA PRO A 35 1.67 -8.52 -1.14
C PRO A 35 0.33 -8.20 -0.50
N THR A 36 0.32 -7.21 0.40
CA THR A 36 -0.90 -6.70 1.02
C THR A 36 -1.36 -5.44 0.29
N VAL A 37 -2.65 -5.42 -0.06
CA VAL A 37 -3.32 -4.25 -0.61
C VAL A 37 -4.34 -3.77 0.42
N PRO A 38 -4.12 -2.63 1.08
CA PRO A 38 -5.13 -2.07 1.97
C PRO A 38 -6.42 -1.77 1.20
N ALA A 39 -7.58 -2.16 1.75
CA ALA A 39 -8.86 -1.90 1.09
C ALA A 39 -9.08 -0.41 0.81
N VAL A 40 -8.56 0.47 1.69
CA VAL A 40 -8.65 1.93 1.49
C VAL A 40 -7.87 2.39 0.25
N ALA A 41 -6.73 1.76 -0.04
CA ALA A 41 -5.97 2.06 -1.25
C ALA A 41 -6.70 1.57 -2.50
N LEU A 42 -7.29 0.39 -2.43
CA LEU A 42 -8.10 -0.15 -3.53
C LEU A 42 -9.28 0.78 -3.84
N ALA A 43 -9.93 1.32 -2.83
CA ALA A 43 -11.05 2.23 -2.99
C ALA A 43 -10.68 3.50 -3.79
N GLU A 44 -9.44 3.96 -3.70
CA GLU A 44 -8.98 5.13 -4.45
C GLU A 44 -8.74 4.84 -5.94
N VAL A 45 -8.59 3.57 -6.31
CA VAL A 45 -8.21 3.16 -7.67
C VAL A 45 -9.35 2.51 -8.43
N TRP A 46 -10.19 1.75 -7.74
CA TRP A 46 -11.25 0.95 -8.35
C TRP A 46 -12.34 1.82 -8.96
N ARG A 47 -12.69 1.56 -10.23
CA ARG A 47 -13.69 2.33 -10.98
C ARG A 47 -14.97 1.56 -11.26
N GLY A 48 -14.89 0.22 -11.25
CA GLY A 48 -16.02 -0.64 -11.59
C GLY A 48 -16.24 -0.84 -13.09
N ASP A 49 -15.20 -0.68 -13.90
CA ASP A 49 -15.27 -0.88 -15.35
C ASP A 49 -14.05 -1.65 -15.88
N ALA A 50 -13.93 -1.74 -17.22
CA ALA A 50 -12.88 -2.54 -17.86
C ALA A 50 -11.45 -2.08 -17.53
N ARG A 51 -11.25 -0.85 -17.11
CA ARG A 51 -9.92 -0.34 -16.72
C ARG A 51 -9.35 -1.03 -15.50
N ASP A 52 -10.20 -1.69 -14.71
CA ASP A 52 -9.79 -2.40 -13.50
C ASP A 52 -9.19 -3.78 -13.78
N ALA A 53 -9.18 -4.24 -15.03
CA ALA A 53 -8.83 -5.62 -15.37
C ALA A 53 -7.44 -6.04 -14.87
N ARG A 54 -6.43 -5.17 -15.01
CA ARG A 54 -5.06 -5.48 -14.54
C ARG A 54 -4.98 -5.55 -13.03
N VAL A 55 -5.59 -4.59 -12.34
CA VAL A 55 -5.64 -4.57 -10.88
C VAL A 55 -6.40 -5.79 -10.37
N ALA A 56 -7.53 -6.13 -10.98
CA ALA A 56 -8.30 -7.31 -10.60
C ALA A 56 -7.47 -8.60 -10.67
N ARG A 57 -6.64 -8.75 -11.72
CA ARG A 57 -5.74 -9.90 -11.83
C ARG A 57 -4.66 -9.88 -10.76
N LEU A 58 -4.06 -8.72 -10.49
CA LEU A 58 -3.05 -8.59 -9.45
C LEU A 58 -3.60 -8.98 -8.08
N LEU A 59 -4.82 -8.58 -7.77
CA LEU A 59 -5.45 -8.86 -6.48
C LEU A 59 -5.56 -10.36 -6.18
N LYS A 60 -5.62 -11.21 -7.21
CA LYS A 60 -5.66 -12.67 -7.02
C LYS A 60 -4.37 -13.21 -6.40
N ALA A 61 -3.26 -12.50 -6.54
CA ALA A 61 -1.98 -12.85 -5.98
C ALA A 61 -1.67 -12.07 -4.69
N CYS A 62 -2.62 -11.29 -4.20
CA CYS A 62 -2.46 -10.41 -3.05
C CYS A 62 -3.45 -10.74 -1.94
N SER A 63 -3.19 -10.18 -0.76
CA SER A 63 -4.13 -10.18 0.36
C SER A 63 -4.69 -8.77 0.49
N VAL A 64 -6.01 -8.63 0.48
CA VAL A 64 -6.66 -7.33 0.68
C VAL A 64 -6.93 -7.16 2.18
N GLU A 65 -6.36 -6.12 2.78
CA GLU A 65 -6.54 -5.83 4.20
C GLU A 65 -7.81 -4.99 4.40
N PRO A 66 -8.82 -5.50 5.13
CA PRO A 66 -10.03 -4.73 5.40
C PRO A 66 -9.76 -3.56 6.34
N LEU A 67 -10.55 -2.51 6.19
CA LEU A 67 -10.57 -1.41 7.16
C LEU A 67 -11.48 -1.81 8.33
N SER A 68 -10.87 -2.40 9.37
CA SER A 68 -11.57 -2.76 10.58
C SER A 68 -11.72 -1.56 11.51
N GLU A 69 -12.59 -1.67 12.53
CA GLU A 69 -12.70 -0.65 13.56
C GLU A 69 -11.37 -0.45 14.29
N GLU A 70 -10.67 -1.55 14.60
CA GLU A 70 -9.36 -1.50 15.25
C GLU A 70 -8.35 -0.69 14.42
N LEU A 71 -8.26 -0.99 13.13
CA LEU A 71 -7.38 -0.26 12.22
C LEU A 71 -7.78 1.22 12.11
N ALA A 72 -9.07 1.49 11.99
CA ALA A 72 -9.56 2.86 11.88
C ALA A 72 -9.21 3.70 13.12
N ARG A 73 -9.35 3.13 14.31
CA ARG A 73 -9.00 3.81 15.55
C ARG A 73 -7.51 4.09 15.67
N ALA A 74 -6.68 3.10 15.33
CA ALA A 74 -5.22 3.25 15.35
C ALA A 74 -4.75 4.29 14.34
N ALA A 75 -5.30 4.25 13.13
CA ALA A 75 -4.97 5.21 12.07
C ALA A 75 -5.40 6.64 12.46
N GLY A 76 -6.54 6.78 13.11
CA GLY A 76 -7.01 8.09 13.61
C GLY A 76 -6.04 8.69 14.62
N ARG A 77 -5.52 7.88 15.54
CA ARG A 77 -4.49 8.33 16.50
C ARG A 77 -3.21 8.74 15.79
N LEU A 78 -2.74 7.90 14.87
CA LEU A 78 -1.51 8.19 14.10
C LEU A 78 -1.65 9.49 13.31
N ARG A 79 -2.80 9.71 12.68
CA ARG A 79 -3.06 10.94 11.93
C ARG A 79 -2.99 12.19 12.82
N ARG A 80 -3.54 12.12 14.03
CA ARG A 80 -3.49 13.24 14.97
C ARG A 80 -2.05 13.56 15.39
N GLU A 81 -1.22 12.56 15.52
CA GLU A 81 0.20 12.71 15.89
C GLU A 81 1.07 13.17 14.73
N THR A 82 0.54 13.19 13.51
CA THR A 82 1.29 13.53 12.29
C THR A 82 0.58 14.68 11.57
N PRO A 83 0.86 15.94 11.93
CA PRO A 83 0.17 17.10 11.33
C PRO A 83 0.25 17.08 9.80
N GLY A 84 -0.89 17.31 9.15
CA GLY A 84 -0.99 17.32 7.69
C GLY A 84 -1.20 15.95 7.04
N ALA A 85 -1.16 14.86 7.80
CA ALA A 85 -1.38 13.53 7.25
C ALA A 85 -2.84 13.29 6.91
N GLY A 86 -3.08 12.63 5.77
CA GLY A 86 -4.42 12.23 5.34
C GLY A 86 -4.88 10.94 6.01
N THR A 87 -6.19 10.74 6.05
CA THR A 87 -6.80 9.56 6.69
C THR A 87 -6.41 8.26 5.99
N VAL A 88 -6.47 8.22 4.67
CA VAL A 88 -6.13 7.02 3.90
C VAL A 88 -4.66 6.65 4.10
N ASP A 89 -3.76 7.62 4.00
CA ASP A 89 -2.33 7.39 4.21
C ASP A 89 -2.04 6.88 5.62
N ALA A 90 -2.74 7.40 6.63
CA ALA A 90 -2.59 6.93 8.01
C ALA A 90 -3.04 5.47 8.17
N CYS A 91 -4.12 5.07 7.51
CA CYS A 91 -4.58 3.67 7.50
C CYS A 91 -3.53 2.75 6.88
N ILE A 92 -2.98 3.14 5.74
CA ILE A 92 -1.95 2.37 5.04
C ILE A 92 -0.70 2.25 5.90
N ALA A 93 -0.22 3.37 6.44
CA ALA A 93 1.00 3.43 7.25
C ALA A 93 0.88 2.58 8.52
N TRP A 94 -0.26 2.60 9.18
CA TRP A 94 -0.45 1.79 10.38
C TRP A 94 -0.33 0.29 10.07
N GLY A 95 -0.96 -0.17 9.00
CA GLY A 95 -0.85 -1.57 8.57
C GLY A 95 0.59 -1.98 8.25
N VAL A 96 1.33 -1.11 7.56
CA VAL A 96 2.75 -1.31 7.25
C VAL A 96 3.56 -1.48 8.54
N ARG A 97 3.38 -0.56 9.49
CA ARG A 97 4.09 -0.62 10.78
C ARG A 97 3.78 -1.88 11.55
N ARG A 98 2.50 -2.25 11.60
CA ARG A 98 2.05 -3.43 12.35
C ARG A 98 2.61 -4.73 11.76
N ARG A 99 2.69 -4.84 10.44
CA ARG A 99 3.21 -6.04 9.77
C ARG A 99 4.72 -6.05 9.61
N GLY A 100 5.38 -4.90 9.74
CA GLY A 100 6.81 -4.80 9.47
C GLY A 100 7.13 -4.87 7.98
N ASP A 101 6.23 -4.42 7.12
CA ASP A 101 6.38 -4.48 5.67
C ASP A 101 7.27 -3.36 5.12
N ALA A 102 7.80 -3.59 3.91
CA ALA A 102 8.17 -2.50 3.01
C ALA A 102 6.90 -1.98 2.34
N ILE A 103 6.94 -0.76 1.83
CA ILE A 103 5.83 -0.17 1.09
C ILE A 103 6.29 0.32 -0.29
N ALA A 104 5.52 0.01 -1.32
CA ALA A 104 5.67 0.60 -2.65
C ALA A 104 4.68 1.75 -2.76
N THR A 105 5.18 2.95 -3.00
CA THR A 105 4.39 4.19 -2.98
C THR A 105 4.94 5.23 -3.94
N SER A 106 4.06 6.09 -4.46
CA SER A 106 4.46 7.30 -5.18
C SER A 106 4.57 8.52 -4.26
N ASP A 107 4.10 8.41 -3.03
CA ASP A 107 4.02 9.50 -2.06
C ASP A 107 5.03 9.31 -0.93
N ILE A 108 6.30 9.42 -1.28
CA ILE A 108 7.42 9.09 -0.40
C ILE A 108 7.44 9.96 0.86
N ASP A 109 7.30 11.27 0.69
CA ASP A 109 7.49 12.19 1.81
C ASP A 109 6.39 12.05 2.85
N ASP A 110 5.14 11.95 2.43
CA ASP A 110 4.01 11.77 3.33
C ASP A 110 4.10 10.43 4.06
N MET A 111 4.47 9.37 3.34
CA MET A 111 4.65 8.06 3.97
C MET A 111 5.78 8.04 4.97
N ARG A 112 6.92 8.68 4.68
CA ARG A 112 8.02 8.72 5.64
C ARG A 112 7.65 9.42 6.95
N ARG A 113 6.84 10.48 6.89
CA ARG A 113 6.37 11.16 8.09
C ARG A 113 5.51 10.26 8.97
N LEU A 114 4.69 9.41 8.36
CA LEU A 114 3.80 8.48 9.06
C LEU A 114 4.53 7.23 9.55
N LEU A 115 5.49 6.73 8.78
CA LEU A 115 6.16 5.46 9.06
C LEU A 115 7.34 5.61 10.02
N GLY A 116 8.01 6.75 9.99
CA GLY A 116 9.23 6.95 10.74
C GLY A 116 10.43 6.22 10.11
N PRO A 117 11.59 6.24 10.80
CA PRO A 117 12.79 5.58 10.30
C PRO A 117 12.69 4.06 10.40
N GLY A 118 13.49 3.36 9.62
CA GLY A 118 13.58 1.90 9.69
C GLY A 118 12.60 1.16 8.80
N VAL A 119 11.70 1.84 8.11
CA VAL A 119 10.79 1.23 7.13
C VAL A 119 11.36 1.41 5.73
N THR A 120 11.38 0.34 4.95
CA THR A 120 11.81 0.39 3.56
C THR A 120 10.69 0.97 2.70
N VAL A 121 10.97 2.09 2.05
CA VAL A 121 10.03 2.78 1.16
C VAL A 121 10.55 2.69 -0.26
N LEU A 122 9.78 2.06 -1.14
CA LEU A 122 10.12 1.82 -2.53
C LEU A 122 9.30 2.77 -3.43
N ARG A 123 9.99 3.61 -4.18
CA ARG A 123 9.35 4.57 -5.09
C ARG A 123 8.77 3.88 -6.32
N VAL A 124 7.58 4.25 -6.68
CA VAL A 124 6.95 3.83 -7.92
C VAL A 124 6.47 5.00 -8.75
#